data_2dcf35820620d3a7218033ab7fbc3519
#
_entry.id   2dcf35820620d3a7218033ab7fbc3519
#
_cell.length_a   1.000
_cell.length_b   1.000
_cell.length_c   1.000
_cell.angle_alpha   90.00
_cell.angle_beta   90.00
_cell.angle_gamma   90.00
#
_symmetry.space_group_name_H-M   'P 1'
#
loop_
_entity.id
_entity.type
_entity.pdbx_description
1 polymer ?
#
loop_
_entity_poly.entity_id
_entity_poly.type
_entity_poly.pdbx_seq_one_letter_code
_entity_poly.pdbx_strand_id
1 'polypeptide(L)'
;MSYNKLKSLVANVEAIKTALQIHIQGRQATPEEKETLSQYSGFGGIKEVLNIGTDKPVSGDMEEPIRRLQELIDTYPYFTEAMKASVLTAFYTPKFLIDVVAKQIHATFKDNELQMRSFLEPSAGIGGFLPVAMSDTCGYAIEKDPVSGLILSLLNDNTVTRTAGFETIDEQGFEHTKFDVIASNIPFGNFRVFDAEPVSYTHLR
;
A
#
# COMPACT_ATOMS: atom_id res chain seq x y z
N MET A 1 -12.35 -14.35 -10.53
CA MET A 1 -13.41 -13.32 -10.49
C MET A 1 -13.00 -12.19 -11.42
N SER A 2 -13.92 -11.66 -12.23
CA SER A 2 -13.66 -10.49 -13.07
C SER A 2 -13.48 -9.26 -12.19
N TYR A 3 -12.46 -8.42 -12.46
CA TYR A 3 -12.26 -7.14 -11.79
C TYR A 3 -13.46 -6.21 -12.06
N ASN A 4 -14.11 -5.75 -11.00
CA ASN A 4 -15.25 -4.84 -11.07
C ASN A 4 -14.84 -3.45 -10.58
N LYS A 5 -14.58 -2.53 -11.51
CA LYS A 5 -14.13 -1.17 -11.24
C LYS A 5 -15.06 -0.39 -10.32
N LEU A 6 -16.38 -0.48 -10.56
CA LEU A 6 -17.36 0.25 -9.75
C LEU A 6 -17.33 -0.24 -8.30
N LYS A 7 -17.34 -1.55 -8.10
CA LYS A 7 -17.26 -2.13 -6.75
C LYS A 7 -15.97 -1.72 -6.04
N SER A 8 -14.84 -1.75 -6.74
CA SER A 8 -13.54 -1.32 -6.19
C SER A 8 -13.55 0.17 -5.85
N LEU A 9 -14.09 1.02 -6.71
CA LEU A 9 -14.18 2.46 -6.45
C LEU A 9 -15.05 2.76 -5.23
N VAL A 10 -16.22 2.17 -5.12
CA VAL A 10 -17.11 2.35 -3.96
C VAL A 10 -16.42 1.90 -2.67
N ALA A 11 -15.77 0.75 -2.67
CA ALA A 11 -15.02 0.26 -1.51
C ALA A 11 -13.87 1.20 -1.13
N ASN A 12 -13.13 1.72 -2.11
CA ASN A 12 -12.06 2.69 -1.88
C ASN A 12 -12.59 3.98 -1.25
N VAL A 13 -13.72 4.50 -1.72
CA VAL A 13 -14.36 5.71 -1.15
C VAL A 13 -14.72 5.50 0.32
N GLU A 14 -15.34 4.39 0.67
CA GLU A 14 -15.70 4.09 2.06
C GLU A 14 -14.45 3.86 2.93
N ALA A 15 -13.42 3.19 2.43
CA ALA A 15 -12.17 3.00 3.16
C ALA A 15 -11.45 4.33 3.42
N ILE A 16 -11.36 5.23 2.43
CA ILE A 16 -10.76 6.56 2.59
C ILE A 16 -11.54 7.39 3.60
N LYS A 17 -12.88 7.42 3.48
CA LYS A 17 -13.75 8.12 4.43
C LYS A 17 -13.50 7.65 5.87
N THR A 18 -13.48 6.33 6.07
CA THR A 18 -13.21 5.70 7.37
C THR A 18 -11.82 6.07 7.89
N ALA A 19 -10.79 5.96 7.04
CA ALA A 19 -9.42 6.31 7.40
C ALA A 19 -9.28 7.77 7.84
N LEU A 20 -9.87 8.71 7.10
CA LEU A 20 -9.85 10.13 7.45
C LEU A 20 -10.58 10.42 8.76
N GLN A 21 -11.72 9.79 9.01
CA GLN A 21 -12.45 9.95 10.27
C GLN A 21 -11.63 9.48 11.46
N ILE A 22 -10.99 8.32 11.38
CA ILE A 22 -10.13 7.77 12.43
C ILE A 22 -8.92 8.67 12.67
N HIS A 23 -8.29 9.12 11.57
CA HIS A 23 -7.13 10.01 11.62
C HIS A 23 -7.44 11.34 12.31
N ILE A 24 -8.56 11.99 11.94
CA ILE A 24 -9.02 13.24 12.58
C ILE A 24 -9.30 13.05 14.06
N GLN A 25 -9.86 11.91 14.46
CA GLN A 25 -10.15 11.57 15.85
C GLN A 25 -8.91 11.17 16.65
N GLY A 26 -7.76 10.93 16.00
CA GLY A 26 -6.50 10.56 16.66
C GLY A 26 -6.58 9.26 17.45
N ARG A 27 -7.34 8.27 16.97
CA ARG A 27 -7.58 6.98 17.64
C ARG A 27 -7.18 5.79 16.78
N GLN A 28 -7.20 4.61 17.36
CA GLN A 28 -7.06 3.36 16.64
C GLN A 28 -8.38 2.97 15.94
N ALA A 29 -8.26 2.16 14.88
CA ALA A 29 -9.39 1.59 14.17
C ALA A 29 -10.03 0.45 14.98
N THR A 30 -11.37 0.39 14.98
CA THR A 30 -12.10 -0.77 15.52
C THR A 30 -11.98 -1.97 14.58
N PRO A 31 -12.30 -3.20 15.03
CA PRO A 31 -12.30 -4.38 14.15
C PRO A 31 -13.19 -4.21 12.90
N GLU A 32 -14.37 -3.60 13.05
CA GLU A 32 -15.30 -3.36 11.95
C GLU A 32 -14.77 -2.31 10.97
N GLU A 33 -14.09 -1.29 11.48
CA GLU A 33 -13.41 -0.30 10.64
C GLU A 33 -12.23 -0.90 9.90
N LYS A 34 -11.46 -1.79 10.53
CA LYS A 34 -10.39 -2.54 9.87
C LYS A 34 -10.91 -3.43 8.75
N GLU A 35 -12.10 -4.03 8.91
CA GLU A 35 -12.74 -4.76 7.81
C GLU A 35 -13.03 -3.85 6.62
N THR A 36 -13.59 -2.64 6.87
CA THR A 36 -13.83 -1.62 5.83
C THR A 36 -12.52 -1.18 5.16
N LEU A 37 -11.50 -0.84 5.97
CA LEU A 37 -10.19 -0.42 5.48
C LEU A 37 -9.51 -1.49 4.62
N SER A 38 -9.68 -2.76 4.97
CA SER A 38 -9.11 -3.89 4.23
C SER A 38 -9.69 -4.08 2.81
N GLN A 39 -10.82 -3.46 2.52
CA GLN A 39 -11.44 -3.47 1.18
C GLN A 39 -10.78 -2.47 0.22
N TYR A 40 -9.89 -1.60 0.71
CA TYR A 40 -9.15 -0.70 -0.15
C TYR A 40 -8.24 -1.47 -1.10
N SER A 41 -8.35 -1.17 -2.38
CA SER A 41 -7.59 -1.87 -3.43
C SER A 41 -6.80 -0.92 -4.34
N GLY A 42 -6.67 0.35 -3.97
CA GLY A 42 -6.04 1.36 -4.80
C GLY A 42 -6.85 1.70 -6.05
N PHE A 43 -6.29 2.58 -6.87
CA PHE A 43 -6.98 3.06 -8.08
C PHE A 43 -6.45 2.43 -9.36
N GLY A 44 -5.71 1.32 -9.30
CA GLY A 44 -5.17 0.64 -10.47
C GLY A 44 -6.22 0.36 -11.54
N GLY A 45 -6.05 0.97 -12.72
CA GLY A 45 -6.96 0.82 -13.85
C GLY A 45 -8.31 1.58 -13.75
N ILE A 46 -8.56 2.37 -12.68
CA ILE A 46 -9.76 3.23 -12.55
C ILE A 46 -9.43 4.61 -13.14
N LYS A 47 -9.45 4.72 -14.46
CA LYS A 47 -9.04 5.93 -15.19
C LYS A 47 -9.91 7.15 -14.89
N GLU A 48 -11.12 6.96 -14.44
CA GLU A 48 -12.09 7.98 -14.08
C GLU A 48 -11.56 8.92 -12.98
N VAL A 49 -10.69 8.44 -12.12
CA VAL A 49 -9.98 9.21 -11.08
C VAL A 49 -9.11 10.32 -11.68
N LEU A 50 -8.60 10.15 -12.92
CA LEU A 50 -7.82 11.18 -13.61
C LEU A 50 -8.63 12.43 -13.95
N ASN A 51 -9.96 12.32 -13.95
CA ASN A 51 -10.87 13.44 -14.27
C ASN A 51 -11.19 14.30 -13.03
N ILE A 52 -10.80 13.88 -11.82
CA ILE A 52 -10.99 14.67 -10.60
C ILE A 52 -10.25 16.00 -10.72
N GLY A 53 -10.97 17.11 -10.46
CA GLY A 53 -10.43 18.46 -10.58
C GLY A 53 -10.19 18.94 -12.03
N THR A 54 -10.84 18.31 -13.01
CA THR A 54 -10.81 18.71 -14.42
C THR A 54 -12.24 18.96 -14.94
N ASP A 55 -12.38 19.62 -16.11
CA ASP A 55 -13.67 19.83 -16.77
C ASP A 55 -14.16 18.58 -17.54
N LYS A 56 -13.47 17.46 -17.44
CA LYS A 56 -13.86 16.23 -18.12
C LYS A 56 -14.97 15.54 -17.33
N PRO A 57 -16.14 15.32 -17.92
CA PRO A 57 -17.23 14.66 -17.21
C PRO A 57 -16.90 13.18 -16.94
N VAL A 58 -17.35 12.71 -15.81
CA VAL A 58 -17.52 11.29 -15.53
C VAL A 58 -19.02 11.01 -15.73
N SER A 59 -19.38 9.88 -16.30
CA SER A 59 -20.77 9.55 -16.61
C SER A 59 -21.12 8.14 -16.16
N GLY A 60 -22.42 7.87 -16.07
CA GLY A 60 -22.94 6.57 -15.66
C GLY A 60 -22.70 6.26 -14.19
N ASP A 61 -22.58 4.98 -13.87
CA ASP A 61 -22.51 4.47 -12.49
C ASP A 61 -21.25 4.94 -11.72
N MET A 62 -20.24 5.47 -12.42
CA MET A 62 -19.01 5.98 -11.81
C MET A 62 -19.13 7.43 -11.31
N GLU A 63 -20.13 8.19 -11.77
CA GLU A 63 -20.27 9.62 -11.50
C GLU A 63 -20.39 9.91 -9.98
N GLU A 64 -21.35 9.27 -9.34
CA GLU A 64 -21.60 9.49 -7.90
C GLU A 64 -20.42 9.07 -7.01
N PRO A 65 -19.81 7.90 -7.18
CA PRO A 65 -18.62 7.54 -6.39
C PRO A 65 -17.43 8.48 -6.62
N ILE A 66 -17.19 8.96 -7.84
CA ILE A 66 -16.11 9.94 -8.13
C ILE A 66 -16.43 11.29 -7.48
N ARG A 67 -17.67 11.77 -7.54
CA ARG A 67 -18.08 13.01 -6.87
C ARG A 67 -17.86 12.91 -5.36
N ARG A 68 -18.29 11.80 -4.74
CA ARG A 68 -18.06 11.57 -3.30
C ARG A 68 -16.56 11.51 -2.96
N LEU A 69 -15.76 10.86 -3.80
CA LEU A 69 -14.32 10.83 -3.62
C LEU A 69 -13.73 12.25 -3.65
N GLN A 70 -14.12 13.05 -4.63
CA GLN A 70 -13.68 14.44 -4.77
C GLN A 70 -14.02 15.26 -3.52
N GLU A 71 -15.25 15.18 -3.04
CA GLU A 71 -15.69 15.90 -1.83
C GLU A 71 -14.86 15.51 -0.59
N LEU A 72 -14.50 14.22 -0.44
CA LEU A 72 -13.70 13.75 0.68
C LEU A 72 -12.26 14.31 0.65
N ILE A 73 -11.69 14.48 -0.54
CA ILE A 73 -10.26 14.84 -0.71
C ILE A 73 -10.05 16.32 -1.01
N ASP A 74 -11.12 17.12 -1.19
CA ASP A 74 -11.00 18.56 -1.46
C ASP A 74 -10.16 19.31 -0.41
N THR A 75 -10.18 18.85 0.83
CA THR A 75 -9.34 19.37 1.93
C THR A 75 -7.91 18.81 1.92
N TYR A 76 -7.62 17.83 1.08
CA TYR A 76 -6.33 17.13 1.02
C TYR A 76 -5.78 17.09 -0.42
N PRO A 77 -5.32 18.23 -0.99
CA PRO A 77 -4.90 18.28 -2.39
C PRO A 77 -3.81 17.29 -2.77
N TYR A 78 -2.90 16.97 -1.84
CA TYR A 78 -1.83 15.99 -2.05
C TYR A 78 -2.35 14.55 -2.24
N PHE A 79 -3.53 14.21 -1.72
CA PHE A 79 -4.18 12.92 -1.98
C PHE A 79 -4.63 12.81 -3.44
N THR A 80 -5.12 13.91 -4.02
CA THR A 80 -5.57 13.93 -5.41
C THR A 80 -4.44 13.52 -6.36
N GLU A 81 -3.27 14.12 -6.21
CA GLU A 81 -2.13 13.81 -7.09
C GLU A 81 -1.61 12.38 -6.86
N ALA A 82 -1.54 11.94 -5.60
CA ALA A 82 -1.16 10.57 -5.27
C ALA A 82 -2.12 9.53 -5.87
N MET A 83 -3.42 9.74 -5.74
CA MET A 83 -4.43 8.85 -6.33
C MET A 83 -4.33 8.79 -7.85
N LYS A 84 -4.14 9.94 -8.53
CA LYS A 84 -3.94 9.97 -9.98
C LYS A 84 -2.68 9.19 -10.39
N ALA A 85 -1.59 9.35 -9.66
CA ALA A 85 -0.36 8.59 -9.90
C ALA A 85 -0.58 7.08 -9.72
N SER A 86 -1.37 6.68 -8.73
CA SER A 86 -1.63 5.28 -8.40
C SER A 86 -2.46 4.53 -9.47
N VAL A 87 -3.18 5.23 -10.35
CA VAL A 87 -3.98 4.61 -11.44
C VAL A 87 -3.14 3.68 -12.32
N LEU A 88 -1.86 3.97 -12.47
CA LEU A 88 -0.95 3.17 -13.30
C LEU A 88 -0.12 2.15 -12.51
N THR A 89 -0.04 2.29 -11.19
CA THR A 89 0.92 1.54 -10.36
C THR A 89 0.30 0.72 -9.24
N ALA A 90 -0.89 1.08 -8.75
CA ALA A 90 -1.51 0.41 -7.63
C ALA A 90 -2.26 -0.88 -8.05
N PHE A 91 -1.49 -1.96 -8.21
CA PHE A 91 -2.02 -3.30 -8.48
C PHE A 91 -1.66 -4.23 -7.33
N TYR A 92 -2.64 -4.56 -6.49
CA TYR A 92 -2.43 -5.41 -5.34
C TYR A 92 -2.35 -6.89 -5.71
N THR A 93 -1.43 -7.59 -5.06
CA THR A 93 -1.23 -9.03 -5.27
C THR A 93 -2.41 -9.83 -4.72
N PRO A 94 -3.01 -10.72 -5.50
CA PRO A 94 -4.07 -11.58 -5.01
C PRO A 94 -3.63 -12.43 -3.82
N LYS A 95 -4.49 -12.55 -2.81
CA LYS A 95 -4.19 -13.26 -1.56
C LYS A 95 -3.66 -14.67 -1.78
N PHE A 96 -4.21 -15.44 -2.75
CA PHE A 96 -3.75 -16.81 -2.99
C PHE A 96 -2.28 -16.89 -3.42
N LEU A 97 -1.75 -15.87 -4.13
CA LEU A 97 -0.32 -15.80 -4.47
C LEU A 97 0.53 -15.49 -3.24
N ILE A 98 0.07 -14.57 -2.39
CA ILE A 98 0.73 -14.26 -1.11
C ILE A 98 0.78 -15.51 -0.24
N ASP A 99 -0.31 -16.27 -0.16
CA ASP A 99 -0.37 -17.53 0.61
C ASP A 99 0.62 -18.58 0.10
N VAL A 100 0.85 -18.65 -1.22
CA VAL A 100 1.87 -19.54 -1.81
C VAL A 100 3.27 -19.10 -1.41
N VAL A 101 3.57 -17.80 -1.50
CA VAL A 101 4.87 -17.23 -1.10
C VAL A 101 5.10 -17.48 0.41
N ALA A 102 4.11 -17.21 1.24
CA ALA A 102 4.19 -17.44 2.68
C ALA A 102 4.52 -18.91 3.01
N LYS A 103 3.81 -19.85 2.39
CA LYS A 103 4.06 -21.28 2.58
C LYS A 103 5.49 -21.69 2.23
N GLN A 104 6.02 -21.16 1.12
CA GLN A 104 7.38 -21.47 0.68
C GLN A 104 8.43 -20.90 1.65
N ILE A 105 8.25 -19.65 2.09
CA ILE A 105 9.13 -19.00 3.06
C ILE A 105 9.10 -19.77 4.39
N HIS A 106 7.91 -20.05 4.91
CA HIS A 106 7.75 -20.77 6.18
C HIS A 106 8.38 -22.18 6.14
N ALA A 107 8.22 -22.91 5.01
CA ALA A 107 8.87 -24.21 4.82
C ALA A 107 10.39 -24.08 4.85
N THR A 108 10.95 -23.10 4.14
CA THR A 108 12.40 -22.85 4.11
C THR A 108 12.95 -22.58 5.52
N PHE A 109 12.28 -21.74 6.30
CA PHE A 109 12.69 -21.43 7.67
C PHE A 109 12.62 -22.67 8.57
N LYS A 110 11.52 -23.43 8.48
CA LYS A 110 11.34 -24.65 9.24
C LYS A 110 12.37 -25.72 8.90
N ASP A 111 12.60 -25.99 7.61
CA ASP A 111 13.50 -27.07 7.15
C ASP A 111 14.97 -26.78 7.47
N ASN A 112 15.33 -25.50 7.67
CA ASN A 112 16.67 -25.07 8.05
C ASN A 112 16.79 -24.67 9.53
N GLU A 113 15.76 -24.90 10.34
CA GLU A 113 15.71 -24.54 11.77
C GLU A 113 16.04 -23.05 12.02
N LEU A 114 15.63 -22.19 11.10
CA LEU A 114 15.84 -20.74 11.18
C LEU A 114 14.68 -20.05 11.89
N GLN A 115 14.96 -18.89 12.48
CA GLN A 115 13.97 -18.02 13.10
C GLN A 115 13.87 -16.70 12.30
N MET A 116 12.67 -16.35 11.86
CA MET A 116 12.40 -15.05 11.28
C MET A 116 12.18 -14.03 12.40
N ARG A 117 13.07 -13.07 12.55
CA ARG A 117 12.99 -12.00 13.55
C ARG A 117 12.52 -10.67 12.97
N SER A 118 12.78 -10.45 11.69
CA SER A 118 12.46 -9.20 10.98
C SER A 118 11.98 -9.46 9.56
N PHE A 119 10.95 -8.73 9.17
CA PHE A 119 10.32 -8.78 7.86
C PHE A 119 10.12 -7.37 7.32
N LEU A 120 10.47 -7.11 6.07
CA LEU A 120 10.25 -5.82 5.41
C LEU A 120 9.35 -5.97 4.17
N GLU A 121 8.35 -5.12 4.06
CA GLU A 121 7.55 -4.88 2.85
C GLU A 121 7.83 -3.46 2.33
N PRO A 122 8.72 -3.28 1.33
CA PRO A 122 9.20 -1.95 0.89
C PRO A 122 8.26 -1.18 -0.04
N SER A 123 7.19 -1.81 -0.54
CA SER A 123 6.12 -1.19 -1.34
C SER A 123 4.81 -1.80 -0.90
N ALA A 124 4.37 -1.40 0.30
CA ALA A 124 3.43 -2.20 1.07
C ALA A 124 1.97 -2.07 0.64
N GLY A 125 1.59 -0.96 -0.04
CA GLY A 125 0.18 -0.68 -0.22
C GLY A 125 -0.52 -0.60 1.13
N ILE A 126 -1.42 -1.52 1.40
CA ILE A 126 -2.08 -1.65 2.72
C ILE A 126 -1.51 -2.80 3.58
N GLY A 127 -0.33 -3.34 3.22
CA GLY A 127 0.34 -4.41 3.97
C GLY A 127 -0.03 -5.81 3.51
N GLY A 128 -0.16 -6.01 2.20
CA GLY A 128 -0.59 -7.30 1.64
C GLY A 128 0.33 -8.45 1.97
N PHE A 129 1.65 -8.25 2.03
CA PHE A 129 2.64 -9.27 2.34
C PHE A 129 2.98 -9.37 3.84
N LEU A 130 2.52 -8.45 4.69
CA LEU A 130 2.76 -8.54 6.14
C LEU A 130 2.33 -9.88 6.77
N PRO A 131 1.24 -10.54 6.30
CA PRO A 131 0.89 -11.88 6.79
C PRO A 131 1.90 -13.00 6.45
N VAL A 132 2.93 -12.71 5.65
CA VAL A 132 4.07 -13.62 5.43
C VAL A 132 4.97 -13.70 6.66
N ALA A 133 5.00 -12.66 7.49
CA ALA A 133 5.73 -12.67 8.76
C ALA A 133 5.22 -13.79 9.67
N MET A 134 6.16 -14.47 10.35
CA MET A 134 5.86 -15.53 11.32
C MET A 134 5.49 -14.91 12.66
N SER A 135 5.01 -15.74 13.60
CA SER A 135 4.83 -15.31 14.99
C SER A 135 6.15 -14.80 15.55
N ASP A 136 6.11 -13.76 16.36
CA ASP A 136 7.26 -13.09 16.99
C ASP A 136 8.21 -12.37 16.01
N THR A 137 7.80 -12.18 14.75
CA THR A 137 8.53 -11.40 13.76
C THR A 137 8.19 -9.91 13.90
N CYS A 138 9.21 -9.06 13.96
CA CYS A 138 9.01 -7.61 13.86
C CYS A 138 8.74 -7.23 12.39
N GLY A 139 7.55 -6.74 12.11
CA GLY A 139 7.14 -6.31 10.77
C GLY A 139 7.48 -4.84 10.52
N TYR A 140 7.98 -4.56 9.32
CA TYR A 140 8.27 -3.21 8.82
C TYR A 140 7.60 -3.05 7.46
N ALA A 141 7.00 -1.89 7.23
CA ALA A 141 6.31 -1.60 5.98
C ALA A 141 6.51 -0.14 5.55
N ILE A 142 6.87 0.04 4.29
CA ILE A 142 7.08 1.37 3.69
C ILE A 142 6.11 1.50 2.52
N GLU A 143 5.37 2.61 2.47
CA GLU A 143 4.44 2.91 1.39
C GLU A 143 4.57 4.37 0.97
N LYS A 144 4.75 4.62 -0.33
CA LYS A 144 4.95 5.97 -0.87
C LYS A 144 3.64 6.73 -1.04
N ASP A 145 2.56 6.04 -1.41
CA ASP A 145 1.25 6.65 -1.59
C ASP A 145 0.65 7.04 -0.22
N PRO A 146 0.34 8.32 0.03
CA PRO A 146 -0.12 8.78 1.34
C PRO A 146 -1.49 8.24 1.74
N VAL A 147 -2.35 7.90 0.77
CA VAL A 147 -3.66 7.30 1.06
C VAL A 147 -3.49 5.86 1.51
N SER A 148 -2.74 5.09 0.74
CA SER A 148 -2.39 3.69 1.09
C SER A 148 -1.60 3.64 2.39
N GLY A 149 -0.65 4.55 2.61
CA GLY A 149 0.16 4.63 3.84
C GLY A 149 -0.65 4.95 5.08
N LEU A 150 -1.64 5.84 4.97
CA LEU A 150 -2.58 6.10 6.08
C LEU A 150 -3.37 4.83 6.42
N ILE A 151 -3.95 4.16 5.42
CA ILE A 151 -4.72 2.93 5.63
C ILE A 151 -3.82 1.80 6.17
N LEU A 152 -2.60 1.67 5.66
CA LEU A 152 -1.58 0.73 6.14
C LEU A 152 -1.36 0.88 7.65
N SER A 153 -1.15 2.12 8.11
CA SER A 153 -0.89 2.40 9.53
C SER A 153 -2.09 2.07 10.43
N LEU A 154 -3.31 2.26 9.94
CA LEU A 154 -4.54 1.98 10.69
C LEU A 154 -4.91 0.48 10.73
N LEU A 155 -4.43 -0.29 9.77
CA LEU A 155 -4.67 -1.73 9.70
C LEU A 155 -3.69 -2.54 10.56
N ASN A 156 -2.45 -2.07 10.71
CA ASN A 156 -1.31 -2.88 11.14
C ASN A 156 -0.67 -2.33 12.42
N ASP A 157 -1.36 -2.41 13.56
CA ASP A 157 -0.96 -1.84 14.86
C ASP A 157 0.40 -2.38 15.37
N ASN A 158 0.75 -3.62 14.99
CA ASN A 158 1.98 -4.29 15.44
C ASN A 158 3.13 -4.20 14.44
N THR A 159 3.01 -3.33 13.42
CA THR A 159 4.01 -3.16 12.37
C THR A 159 4.57 -1.75 12.42
N VAL A 160 5.85 -1.61 12.25
CA VAL A 160 6.50 -0.30 12.08
C VAL A 160 6.22 0.18 10.66
N THR A 161 5.30 1.13 10.51
CA THR A 161 4.89 1.66 9.20
C THR A 161 5.53 3.03 8.93
N ARG A 162 5.88 3.30 7.67
CA ARG A 162 6.36 4.60 7.20
C ARG A 162 5.68 4.97 5.87
N THR A 163 5.17 6.19 5.81
CA THR A 163 4.67 6.77 4.54
C THR A 163 5.80 7.54 3.89
N ALA A 164 6.57 6.87 3.05
CA ALA A 164 7.75 7.40 2.38
C ALA A 164 8.09 6.57 1.14
N GLY A 165 8.91 7.09 0.25
CA GLY A 165 9.51 6.29 -0.82
C GLY A 165 10.58 5.36 -0.28
N PHE A 166 10.69 4.15 -0.83
CA PHE A 166 11.73 3.20 -0.43
C PHE A 166 13.14 3.73 -0.66
N GLU A 167 13.32 4.63 -1.64
CA GLU A 167 14.56 5.33 -1.93
C GLU A 167 15.08 6.17 -0.75
N THR A 168 14.23 6.46 0.22
CA THR A 168 14.59 7.22 1.43
C THR A 168 14.70 6.33 2.68
N ILE A 169 14.93 5.04 2.50
CA ILE A 169 14.91 4.07 3.60
C ILE A 169 15.90 4.41 4.72
N ASP A 170 17.05 4.95 4.38
CA ASP A 170 18.08 5.35 5.34
C ASP A 170 17.62 6.53 6.18
N GLU A 171 16.92 7.50 5.58
CA GLU A 171 16.33 8.65 6.26
C GLU A 171 15.19 8.25 7.20
N GLN A 172 14.57 7.07 6.97
CA GLN A 172 13.48 6.54 7.78
C GLN A 172 13.95 5.80 9.04
N GLY A 173 15.25 5.79 9.31
CA GLY A 173 15.84 5.15 10.49
C GLY A 173 16.07 3.65 10.34
N PHE A 174 16.11 3.12 9.12
CA PHE A 174 16.43 1.72 8.82
C PHE A 174 17.87 1.55 8.34
N GLU A 175 18.67 2.59 8.40
CA GLU A 175 20.07 2.68 7.97
C GLU A 175 20.85 1.51 8.50
N HIS A 176 21.24 0.68 8.62
CA HIS A 176 21.97 -0.47 9.17
C HIS A 176 21.08 -1.63 9.58
N THR A 177 19.75 -1.54 9.33
CA THR A 177 18.83 -2.62 9.66
C THR A 177 18.96 -3.74 8.62
N LYS A 178 19.22 -4.96 9.10
CA LYS A 178 19.18 -6.16 8.26
C LYS A 178 17.86 -6.88 8.50
N PHE A 179 17.22 -7.29 7.44
CA PHE A 179 15.96 -8.03 7.48
C PHE A 179 16.19 -9.49 7.12
N ASP A 180 15.57 -10.40 7.86
CA ASP A 180 15.65 -11.84 7.57
C ASP A 180 14.88 -12.17 6.28
N VAL A 181 13.78 -11.46 6.04
CA VAL A 181 12.98 -11.59 4.82
C VAL A 181 12.54 -10.22 4.32
N ILE A 182 12.65 -10.01 3.01
CA ILE A 182 12.08 -8.88 2.30
C ILE A 182 11.17 -9.45 1.21
N ALA A 183 9.88 -9.10 1.23
CA ALA A 183 8.94 -9.52 0.20
C ALA A 183 7.95 -8.38 -0.12
N SER A 184 7.73 -8.15 -1.40
CA SER A 184 6.82 -7.11 -1.88
C SER A 184 6.45 -7.34 -3.33
N ASN A 185 5.35 -6.74 -3.76
CA ASN A 185 5.06 -6.51 -5.17
C ASN A 185 5.55 -5.11 -5.56
N ILE A 186 6.77 -5.03 -6.07
CA ILE A 186 7.37 -3.74 -6.45
C ILE A 186 6.60 -3.16 -7.64
N PRO A 187 6.25 -1.86 -7.61
CA PRO A 187 5.61 -1.20 -8.74
C PRO A 187 6.45 -1.35 -10.01
N PHE A 188 5.80 -1.74 -11.10
CA PHE A 188 6.43 -1.90 -12.41
C PHE A 188 5.87 -0.87 -13.37
N GLY A 189 6.74 -0.35 -14.26
CA GLY A 189 6.37 0.68 -15.24
C GLY A 189 7.58 1.41 -15.77
N ASN A 190 7.34 2.32 -16.71
CA ASN A 190 8.39 3.13 -17.34
C ASN A 190 8.67 4.42 -16.52
N PHE A 191 8.92 4.27 -15.22
CA PHE A 191 9.33 5.40 -14.37
C PHE A 191 10.74 5.16 -13.84
N ARG A 192 11.51 6.23 -13.75
CA ARG A 192 12.84 6.21 -13.13
C ARG A 192 12.68 6.60 -11.67
N VAL A 193 13.21 5.78 -10.76
CA VAL A 193 13.43 6.19 -9.38
C VAL A 193 14.66 7.11 -9.41
N PHE A 194 14.52 8.30 -8.89
CA PHE A 194 15.67 9.20 -8.71
C PHE A 194 16.32 8.80 -7.39
N ASP A 195 17.53 8.25 -7.50
CA ASP A 195 18.40 8.03 -6.35
C ASP A 195 19.39 9.18 -6.31
N ALA A 196 19.41 9.92 -5.21
CA ALA A 196 20.33 11.04 -5.01
C ALA A 196 21.77 10.55 -4.83
N GLU A 197 21.97 9.31 -4.38
CA GLU A 197 23.24 8.63 -4.31
C GLU A 197 23.23 7.42 -5.25
N PRO A 198 23.65 7.59 -6.54
CA PRO A 198 23.70 6.48 -7.46
C PRO A 198 24.66 5.42 -6.94
N VAL A 199 24.13 4.29 -6.48
CA VAL A 199 24.94 3.14 -6.14
C VAL A 199 25.70 2.73 -7.39
N SER A 200 26.99 2.86 -7.38
CA SER A 200 27.87 2.39 -8.46
C SER A 200 27.75 0.88 -8.56
N TYR A 201 26.90 0.41 -9.45
CA TYR A 201 26.80 -1.03 -9.84
C TYR A 201 28.04 -1.44 -10.66
N THR A 202 29.23 -1.20 -10.14
CA THR A 202 30.44 -1.81 -10.61
C THR A 202 30.67 -3.06 -9.77
N HIS A 203 30.17 -4.18 -10.20
CA HIS A 203 30.59 -5.55 -9.88
C HIS A 203 29.42 -6.53 -9.72
N LEU A 204 28.73 -6.80 -10.82
CA LEU A 204 28.19 -8.12 -11.07
C LEU A 204 28.86 -8.62 -12.34
N ARG A 205 30.01 -9.29 -12.18
CA ARG A 205 30.55 -10.22 -13.15
C ARG A 205 30.23 -11.64 -12.70
#